data_292f822178e742fb59b1068e7a07d538
#
_entry.id   292f822178e742fb59b1068e7a07d538
#
_cell.length_a   1.000
_cell.length_b   1.000
_cell.length_c   1.000
_cell.angle_alpha   90.00
_cell.angle_beta   90.00
_cell.angle_gamma   90.00
#
_symmetry.space_group_name_H-M   'P 1'
#
loop_
_entity.id
_entity.type
_entity.pdbx_description
1 polymer ?
#
loop_
_entity_poly.entity_id
_entity_poly.type
_entity_poly.pdbx_seq_one_letter_code
_entity_poly.pdbx_strand_id
1 'polypeptide(L)'
;MHTCVQVLQQHATKIDGIKISLLDQAHEITLRRRLPAGVRMYTGDDFNFAELIAGDTHGHSDALLGIFDAIAPAASAALSELAAGRVEAFHAILAPTVPLSRHIFQTPTRFYKTGVVFMAWLNGHQPHFAMVGGQQSARSVPHMCQLFRLADQANLLGDPESAQERMRHWLMVHGVTG
;
A
#
# COMPACT_ATOMS: atom_id res chain seq x y z
N MET A 1 13.31 -19.77 -2.11
CA MET A 1 13.92 -19.02 -3.23
C MET A 1 14.42 -19.92 -4.35
N HIS A 2 15.27 -20.91 -4.12
CA HIS A 2 15.86 -21.74 -5.18
C HIS A 2 14.82 -22.40 -6.11
N THR A 3 13.87 -23.15 -5.56
CA THR A 3 12.79 -23.81 -6.32
C THR A 3 11.96 -22.82 -7.14
N CYS A 4 11.65 -21.64 -6.57
CA CYS A 4 10.92 -20.61 -7.27
C CYS A 4 11.68 -20.14 -8.52
N VAL A 5 12.98 -19.84 -8.39
CA VAL A 5 13.82 -19.42 -9.52
C VAL A 5 13.90 -20.50 -10.58
N GLN A 6 14.04 -21.78 -10.20
CA GLN A 6 14.06 -22.90 -11.15
C GLN A 6 12.77 -22.98 -11.98
N VAL A 7 11.59 -22.85 -11.32
CA VAL A 7 10.29 -22.87 -12.02
C VAL A 7 10.19 -21.69 -13.00
N LEU A 8 10.60 -20.49 -12.57
CA LEU A 8 10.59 -19.31 -13.43
C LEU A 8 11.51 -19.48 -14.65
N GLN A 9 12.70 -20.05 -14.47
CA GLN A 9 13.64 -20.31 -15.55
C GLN A 9 13.10 -21.36 -16.55
N GLN A 10 12.48 -22.44 -16.05
CA GLN A 10 11.92 -23.50 -16.90
C GLN A 10 10.71 -23.03 -17.72
N HIS A 11 9.98 -22.02 -17.27
CA HIS A 11 8.73 -21.59 -17.87
C HIS A 11 8.73 -20.11 -18.27
N ALA A 12 9.88 -19.47 -18.42
CA ALA A 12 10.03 -18.04 -18.67
C ALA A 12 9.17 -17.52 -19.83
N THR A 13 9.02 -18.29 -20.90
CA THR A 13 8.20 -17.92 -22.07
C THR A 13 6.69 -17.91 -21.81
N LYS A 14 6.23 -18.46 -20.68
CA LYS A 14 4.82 -18.53 -20.30
C LYS A 14 4.47 -17.66 -19.10
N ILE A 15 5.46 -17.00 -18.50
CA ILE A 15 5.32 -16.23 -17.25
C ILE A 15 5.64 -14.78 -17.56
N ASP A 16 4.69 -13.88 -17.28
CA ASP A 16 4.89 -12.44 -17.37
C ASP A 16 5.76 -11.91 -16.23
N GLY A 17 5.54 -12.39 -15.00
CA GLY A 17 6.29 -11.95 -13.84
C GLY A 17 5.94 -12.71 -12.57
N ILE A 18 6.57 -12.31 -11.49
CA ILE A 18 6.30 -12.83 -10.14
C ILE A 18 6.01 -11.68 -9.18
N LYS A 19 5.00 -11.84 -8.33
CA LYS A 19 4.73 -10.91 -7.22
C LYS A 19 5.32 -11.43 -5.93
N ILE A 20 6.00 -10.54 -5.19
CA ILE A 20 6.50 -10.77 -3.82
C ILE A 20 5.76 -9.84 -2.85
N SER A 21 5.31 -10.38 -1.71
CA SER A 21 4.58 -9.63 -0.66
C SER A 21 5.12 -10.01 0.74
N LEU A 22 6.44 -10.07 0.89
CA LEU A 22 7.10 -10.48 2.13
C LEU A 22 7.44 -9.30 3.07
N LEU A 23 7.24 -8.05 2.65
CA LEU A 23 7.66 -6.84 3.37
C LEU A 23 9.17 -6.89 3.73
N ASP A 24 9.96 -7.45 2.84
CA ASP A 24 11.41 -7.64 2.95
C ASP A 24 12.07 -7.22 1.63
N GLN A 25 12.52 -5.97 1.60
CA GLN A 25 13.17 -5.34 0.44
C GLN A 25 14.39 -6.12 -0.04
N ALA A 26 15.24 -6.58 0.87
CA ALA A 26 16.49 -7.28 0.50
C ALA A 26 16.20 -8.61 -0.17
N HIS A 27 15.17 -9.32 0.31
CA HIS A 27 14.74 -10.58 -0.29
C HIS A 27 14.19 -10.36 -1.70
N GLU A 28 13.36 -9.33 -1.90
CA GLU A 28 12.77 -9.00 -3.20
C GLU A 28 13.86 -8.61 -4.21
N ILE A 29 14.78 -7.72 -3.83
CA ILE A 29 15.92 -7.32 -4.69
C ILE A 29 16.78 -8.53 -5.07
N THR A 30 17.05 -9.41 -4.12
CA THR A 30 17.84 -10.63 -4.37
C THR A 30 17.15 -11.55 -5.38
N LEU A 31 15.84 -11.72 -5.28
CA LEU A 31 15.08 -12.51 -6.25
C LEU A 31 15.00 -11.81 -7.62
N ARG A 32 14.73 -10.50 -7.64
CA ARG A 32 14.67 -9.70 -8.87
C ARG A 32 15.91 -9.87 -9.74
N ARG A 33 17.10 -9.84 -9.11
CA ARG A 33 18.39 -10.02 -9.80
C ARG A 33 18.64 -11.43 -10.35
N ARG A 34 17.78 -12.38 -10.02
CA ARG A 34 17.87 -13.79 -10.45
C ARG A 34 16.78 -14.19 -11.45
N LEU A 35 15.89 -13.26 -11.79
CA LEU A 35 14.82 -13.52 -12.76
C LEU A 35 15.40 -13.72 -14.15
N PRO A 36 14.82 -14.62 -14.96
CA PRO A 36 15.17 -14.73 -16.37
C PRO A 36 14.80 -13.46 -17.13
N ALA A 37 15.47 -13.21 -18.23
CA ALA A 37 15.16 -12.09 -19.11
C ALA A 37 13.68 -12.13 -19.55
N GLY A 38 13.01 -10.97 -19.50
CA GLY A 38 11.60 -10.83 -19.87
C GLY A 38 10.61 -11.19 -18.76
N VAL A 39 11.05 -11.73 -17.61
CA VAL A 39 10.18 -11.98 -16.44
C VAL A 39 10.28 -10.81 -15.48
N ARG A 40 9.14 -10.15 -15.21
CA ARG A 40 9.06 -8.95 -14.36
C ARG A 40 8.99 -9.28 -12.88
N MET A 41 9.49 -8.37 -12.04
CA MET A 41 9.22 -8.36 -10.61
C MET A 41 8.06 -7.41 -10.33
N TYR A 42 7.04 -7.90 -9.65
CA TYR A 42 5.96 -7.09 -9.08
C TYR A 42 6.13 -6.98 -7.58
N THR A 43 6.28 -5.76 -7.06
CA THR A 43 6.33 -5.58 -5.62
C THR A 43 4.93 -5.57 -5.02
N GLY A 44 4.77 -6.34 -3.94
CA GLY A 44 3.67 -6.27 -3.01
C GLY A 44 4.16 -5.86 -1.62
N ASP A 45 5.30 -5.18 -1.55
CA ASP A 45 5.88 -4.67 -0.31
C ASP A 45 5.28 -3.30 0.02
N ASP A 46 4.30 -3.31 0.92
CA ASP A 46 3.61 -2.10 1.37
C ASP A 46 4.44 -1.24 2.35
N PHE A 47 5.69 -1.61 2.67
CA PHE A 47 6.59 -0.86 3.54
C PHE A 47 7.71 -0.13 2.79
N ASN A 48 8.25 -0.75 1.73
CA ASN A 48 9.45 -0.30 1.03
C ASN A 48 9.18 -0.05 -0.47
N PHE A 49 7.93 0.16 -0.82
CA PHE A 49 7.47 0.26 -2.21
C PHE A 49 8.16 1.36 -3.01
N ALA A 50 8.43 2.51 -2.42
CA ALA A 50 9.02 3.64 -3.14
C ALA A 50 10.40 3.27 -3.70
N GLU A 51 11.28 2.71 -2.88
CA GLU A 51 12.62 2.29 -3.29
C GLU A 51 12.58 1.11 -4.28
N LEU A 52 11.68 0.16 -4.07
CA LEU A 52 11.54 -1.01 -4.94
C LEU A 52 11.04 -0.64 -6.34
N ILE A 53 10.11 0.33 -6.42
CA ILE A 53 9.55 0.83 -7.69
C ILE A 53 10.55 1.75 -8.40
N ALA A 54 11.20 2.67 -7.68
CA ALA A 54 12.27 3.49 -8.25
C ALA A 54 13.41 2.63 -8.79
N GLY A 55 13.73 1.55 -8.08
CA GLY A 55 14.74 0.59 -8.49
C GLY A 55 16.18 1.04 -8.24
N ASP A 56 17.09 0.33 -8.88
CA ASP A 56 18.53 0.56 -8.84
C ASP A 56 19.16 0.38 -10.24
N THR A 57 20.48 0.46 -10.35
CA THR A 57 21.20 0.28 -11.62
C THR A 57 20.99 -1.10 -12.28
N HIS A 58 20.40 -2.05 -11.55
CA HIS A 58 20.18 -3.43 -12.02
C HIS A 58 18.70 -3.72 -12.33
N GLY A 59 17.80 -2.76 -12.11
CA GLY A 59 16.38 -2.89 -12.41
C GLY A 59 15.45 -2.35 -11.33
N HIS A 60 14.14 -2.47 -11.58
CA HIS A 60 13.07 -2.00 -10.71
C HIS A 60 12.00 -3.09 -10.54
N SER A 61 11.05 -2.84 -9.66
CA SER A 61 9.85 -3.66 -9.50
C SER A 61 8.63 -2.87 -9.96
N ASP A 62 7.73 -3.52 -10.70
CA ASP A 62 6.44 -2.93 -11.06
C ASP A 62 5.51 -2.90 -9.84
N ALA A 63 4.68 -1.89 -9.73
CA ALA A 63 3.77 -1.72 -8.59
C ALA A 63 2.57 -2.67 -8.67
N LEU A 64 2.39 -3.53 -7.67
CA LEU A 64 1.21 -4.38 -7.50
C LEU A 64 0.94 -4.61 -6.00
N LEU A 65 0.54 -3.56 -5.28
CA LEU A 65 0.51 -3.56 -3.81
C LEU A 65 -0.78 -2.94 -3.27
N GLY A 66 -1.14 -3.35 -2.04
CA GLY A 66 -2.42 -3.04 -1.44
C GLY A 66 -2.55 -1.61 -0.94
N ILE A 67 -1.45 -0.94 -0.55
CA ILE A 67 -1.54 0.45 -0.08
C ILE A 67 -2.00 1.41 -1.18
N PHE A 68 -1.72 1.11 -2.45
CA PHE A 68 -2.10 2.00 -3.55
C PHE A 68 -3.62 2.20 -3.66
N ASP A 69 -4.42 1.24 -3.17
CA ASP A 69 -5.88 1.42 -3.04
C ASP A 69 -6.25 2.59 -2.12
N ALA A 70 -5.49 2.79 -1.04
CA ALA A 70 -5.76 3.84 -0.05
C ALA A 70 -5.12 5.20 -0.40
N ILE A 71 -4.14 5.22 -1.30
CA ILE A 71 -3.36 6.42 -1.68
C ILE A 71 -3.39 6.67 -3.20
N ALA A 72 -4.39 6.19 -3.91
CA ALA A 72 -4.42 6.17 -5.37
C ALA A 72 -4.07 7.51 -6.06
N PRO A 73 -4.56 8.68 -5.61
CA PRO A 73 -4.17 9.96 -6.21
C PRO A 73 -2.67 10.25 -6.07
N ALA A 74 -2.10 10.03 -4.89
CA ALA A 74 -0.66 10.22 -4.65
C ALA A 74 0.18 9.21 -5.44
N ALA A 75 -0.24 7.94 -5.48
CA ALA A 75 0.43 6.90 -6.24
C ALA A 75 0.45 7.22 -7.74
N SER A 76 -0.68 7.65 -8.31
CA SER A 76 -0.78 8.04 -9.72
C SER A 76 0.12 9.23 -10.04
N ALA A 77 0.11 10.28 -9.21
CA ALA A 77 0.98 11.43 -9.39
C ALA A 77 2.46 11.04 -9.33
N ALA A 78 2.84 10.25 -8.32
CA ALA A 78 4.22 9.79 -8.15
C ALA A 78 4.71 8.96 -9.35
N LEU A 79 3.91 7.98 -9.81
CA LEU A 79 4.27 7.17 -10.97
C LEU A 79 4.40 8.02 -12.26
N SER A 80 3.61 9.07 -12.40
CA SER A 80 3.76 10.02 -13.52
C SER A 80 5.09 10.77 -13.44
N GLU A 81 5.52 11.18 -12.24
CA GLU A 81 6.84 11.80 -12.04
C GLU A 81 7.98 10.82 -12.37
N LEU A 82 7.87 9.59 -11.92
CA LEU A 82 8.86 8.56 -12.20
C LEU A 82 8.97 8.26 -13.70
N ALA A 83 7.84 8.14 -14.38
CA ALA A 83 7.79 7.93 -15.83
C ALA A 83 8.41 9.10 -16.63
N ALA A 84 8.39 10.30 -16.06
CA ALA A 84 9.04 11.49 -16.62
C ALA A 84 10.52 11.64 -16.21
N GLY A 85 11.09 10.65 -15.49
CA GLY A 85 12.48 10.65 -15.01
C GLY A 85 12.73 11.56 -13.81
N ARG A 86 11.69 12.06 -13.14
CA ARG A 86 11.81 12.94 -11.95
C ARG A 86 11.75 12.16 -10.66
N VAL A 87 12.81 11.40 -10.38
CA VAL A 87 12.89 10.44 -9.26
C VAL A 87 12.73 11.13 -7.89
N GLU A 88 13.32 12.31 -7.70
CA GLU A 88 13.18 13.07 -6.46
C GLU A 88 11.75 13.50 -6.20
N ALA A 89 11.01 13.92 -7.22
CA ALA A 89 9.60 14.28 -7.12
C ALA A 89 8.73 13.05 -6.79
N PHE A 90 9.02 11.90 -7.41
CA PHE A 90 8.39 10.64 -7.07
C PHE A 90 8.54 10.30 -5.59
N HIS A 91 9.75 10.35 -5.04
CA HIS A 91 10.00 10.09 -3.61
C HIS A 91 9.33 11.13 -2.73
N ALA A 92 9.37 12.42 -3.08
CA ALA A 92 8.76 13.49 -2.30
C ALA A 92 7.23 13.32 -2.17
N ILE A 93 6.56 12.85 -3.22
CA ILE A 93 5.10 12.57 -3.21
C ILE A 93 4.77 11.35 -2.32
N LEU A 94 5.58 10.30 -2.37
CA LEU A 94 5.28 9.07 -1.62
C LEU A 94 5.74 9.10 -0.17
N ALA A 95 6.79 9.86 0.17
CA ALA A 95 7.35 9.88 1.53
C ALA A 95 6.30 10.14 2.64
N PRO A 96 5.36 11.11 2.51
CA PRO A 96 4.34 11.34 3.53
C PRO A 96 3.37 10.16 3.70
N THR A 97 3.22 9.28 2.70
CA THR A 97 2.28 8.16 2.71
C THR A 97 2.82 6.93 3.44
N VAL A 98 4.16 6.82 3.58
CA VAL A 98 4.82 5.65 4.17
C VAL A 98 4.41 5.37 5.62
N PRO A 99 4.29 6.37 6.52
CA PRO A 99 3.81 6.13 7.88
C PRO A 99 2.40 5.52 7.91
N LEU A 100 1.49 5.99 7.06
CA LEU A 100 0.15 5.43 6.94
C LEU A 100 0.19 3.98 6.46
N SER A 101 1.00 3.69 5.43
CA SER A 101 1.16 2.34 4.91
C SER A 101 1.66 1.38 5.98
N ARG A 102 2.73 1.73 6.68
CA ARG A 102 3.28 0.93 7.78
C ARG A 102 2.27 0.69 8.89
N HIS A 103 1.42 1.67 9.17
CA HIS A 103 0.37 1.54 10.18
C HIS A 103 -0.75 0.59 9.72
N ILE A 104 -1.22 0.70 8.50
CA ILE A 104 -2.26 -0.18 7.93
C ILE A 104 -1.78 -1.63 7.86
N PHE A 105 -0.56 -1.86 7.38
CA PHE A 105 0.00 -3.17 7.12
C PHE A 105 0.79 -3.78 8.29
N GLN A 106 0.82 -3.12 9.46
CA GLN A 106 1.47 -3.69 10.65
C GLN A 106 0.84 -5.03 11.05
N THR A 107 1.60 -5.82 11.79
CA THR A 107 1.17 -7.14 12.30
C THR A 107 -0.12 -7.03 13.16
N PRO A 108 -1.11 -7.92 12.97
CA PRO A 108 -1.21 -9.00 11.97
C PRO A 108 -1.59 -8.46 10.58
N THR A 109 -0.67 -8.56 9.63
CA THR A 109 -0.81 -7.94 8.30
C THR A 109 -2.07 -8.36 7.55
N ARG A 110 -2.59 -9.58 7.78
CA ARG A 110 -3.83 -10.07 7.15
C ARG A 110 -5.07 -9.19 7.38
N PHE A 111 -5.03 -8.29 8.36
CA PHE A 111 -6.13 -7.34 8.65
C PHE A 111 -5.96 -5.98 8.00
N TYR A 112 -5.02 -5.81 7.07
CA TYR A 112 -4.78 -4.54 6.38
C TYR A 112 -6.02 -4.00 5.66
N LYS A 113 -6.86 -4.89 5.13
CA LYS A 113 -8.10 -4.49 4.42
C LYS A 113 -9.04 -3.65 5.29
N THR A 114 -9.05 -3.84 6.61
CA THR A 114 -9.82 -3.00 7.52
C THR A 114 -9.42 -1.52 7.39
N GLY A 115 -8.12 -1.24 7.34
CA GLY A 115 -7.62 0.12 7.13
C GLY A 115 -7.90 0.65 5.73
N VAL A 116 -7.72 -0.16 4.68
CA VAL A 116 -8.00 0.24 3.29
C VAL A 116 -9.48 0.58 3.10
N VAL A 117 -10.39 -0.26 3.60
CA VAL A 117 -11.85 -0.02 3.50
C VAL A 117 -12.27 1.19 4.35
N PHE A 118 -11.62 1.41 5.49
CA PHE A 118 -11.87 2.61 6.29
C PHE A 118 -11.47 3.89 5.55
N MET A 119 -10.31 3.90 4.89
CA MET A 119 -9.89 5.02 4.03
C MET A 119 -10.88 5.27 2.89
N ALA A 120 -11.37 4.21 2.24
CA ALA A 120 -12.38 4.33 1.19
C ALA A 120 -13.68 4.95 1.72
N TRP A 121 -14.11 4.57 2.92
CA TRP A 121 -15.28 5.16 3.57
C TRP A 121 -15.05 6.61 4.01
N LEU A 122 -13.91 6.93 4.60
CA LEU A 122 -13.56 8.30 4.98
C LEU A 122 -13.58 9.24 3.77
N ASN A 123 -13.10 8.79 2.63
CA ASN A 123 -13.06 9.54 1.37
C ASN A 123 -14.37 9.49 0.57
N GLY A 124 -15.42 8.84 1.08
CA GLY A 124 -16.73 8.82 0.41
C GLY A 124 -16.81 7.87 -0.79
N HIS A 125 -15.82 7.02 -1.03
CA HIS A 125 -15.84 6.04 -2.12
C HIS A 125 -16.84 4.91 -1.87
N GLN A 126 -17.31 4.75 -0.63
CA GLN A 126 -18.44 3.88 -0.28
C GLN A 126 -19.28 4.49 0.85
N PRO A 127 -20.61 4.21 0.88
CA PRO A 127 -21.54 4.87 1.82
C PRO A 127 -21.46 4.33 3.24
N HIS A 128 -20.81 3.20 3.48
CA HIS A 128 -20.74 2.55 4.80
C HIS A 128 -19.36 1.96 5.07
N PHE A 129 -19.06 1.75 6.35
CA PHE A 129 -17.90 0.98 6.80
C PHE A 129 -18.37 -0.37 7.33
N ALA A 130 -18.70 -1.27 6.42
CA ALA A 130 -19.05 -2.66 6.71
C ALA A 130 -18.24 -3.60 5.80
N MET A 131 -17.82 -4.73 6.35
CA MET A 131 -16.98 -5.71 5.65
C MET A 131 -17.54 -7.13 5.82
N VAL A 132 -17.31 -7.97 4.81
CA VAL A 132 -17.66 -9.39 4.86
C VAL A 132 -17.02 -10.04 6.09
N GLY A 133 -17.81 -10.86 6.80
CA GLY A 133 -17.35 -11.55 8.00
C GLY A 133 -17.07 -10.65 9.22
N GLY A 134 -17.61 -9.42 9.24
CA GLY A 134 -17.42 -8.51 10.36
C GLY A 134 -15.99 -7.96 10.51
N GLN A 135 -15.19 -8.00 9.44
CA GLN A 135 -13.78 -7.61 9.51
C GLN A 135 -13.54 -6.12 9.74
N GLN A 136 -14.57 -5.27 9.66
CA GLN A 136 -14.46 -3.87 10.11
C GLN A 136 -14.05 -3.75 11.58
N SER A 137 -14.28 -4.79 12.40
CA SER A 137 -13.88 -4.86 13.81
C SER A 137 -12.49 -5.50 14.04
N ALA A 138 -11.73 -5.80 12.98
CA ALA A 138 -10.44 -6.49 13.11
C ALA A 138 -9.29 -5.58 13.58
N ARG A 139 -9.53 -4.27 13.71
CA ARG A 139 -8.60 -3.29 14.27
C ARG A 139 -9.28 -2.50 15.39
N SER A 140 -8.50 -2.12 16.39
CA SER A 140 -8.98 -1.39 17.57
C SER A 140 -9.31 0.07 17.26
N VAL A 141 -10.13 0.70 18.10
CA VAL A 141 -10.44 2.13 18.00
C VAL A 141 -9.18 3.01 18.01
N PRO A 142 -8.19 2.81 18.91
CA PRO A 142 -6.94 3.57 18.85
C PRO A 142 -6.18 3.42 17.53
N HIS A 143 -6.18 2.21 16.92
CA HIS A 143 -5.58 1.98 15.62
C HIS A 143 -6.26 2.83 14.53
N MET A 144 -7.59 2.88 14.50
CA MET A 144 -8.34 3.64 13.52
C MET A 144 -8.19 5.16 13.73
N CYS A 145 -8.08 5.62 14.98
CA CYS A 145 -7.75 7.01 15.28
C CYS A 145 -6.37 7.42 14.76
N GLN A 146 -5.38 6.56 14.93
CA GLN A 146 -4.03 6.82 14.43
C GLN A 146 -4.01 6.78 12.90
N LEU A 147 -4.73 5.86 12.26
CA LEU A 147 -4.88 5.81 10.82
C LEU A 147 -5.43 7.15 10.28
N PHE A 148 -6.51 7.67 10.88
CA PHE A 148 -7.10 8.94 10.49
C PHE A 148 -6.10 10.09 10.56
N ARG A 149 -5.33 10.20 11.67
CA ARG A 149 -4.30 11.24 11.83
C ARG A 149 -3.20 11.14 10.78
N LEU A 150 -2.75 9.92 10.47
CA LEU A 150 -1.70 9.72 9.45
C LEU A 150 -2.21 10.03 8.05
N ALA A 151 -3.48 9.74 7.76
CA ALA A 151 -4.11 10.08 6.49
C ALA A 151 -4.24 11.61 6.31
N ASP A 152 -4.63 12.31 7.37
CA ASP A 152 -4.72 13.78 7.40
C ASP A 152 -3.34 14.42 7.21
N GLN A 153 -2.34 13.98 7.97
CA GLN A 153 -0.95 14.45 7.86
C GLN A 153 -0.35 14.26 6.47
N ALA A 154 -0.78 13.21 5.76
CA ALA A 154 -0.34 12.91 4.41
C ALA A 154 -1.20 13.56 3.31
N ASN A 155 -2.18 14.41 3.67
CA ASN A 155 -3.14 15.04 2.75
C ASN A 155 -3.90 14.01 1.88
N LEU A 156 -4.29 12.88 2.47
CA LEU A 156 -4.99 11.79 1.78
C LEU A 156 -6.51 11.79 2.04
N LEU A 157 -7.02 12.81 2.72
CA LEU A 157 -8.46 13.03 2.90
C LEU A 157 -8.92 14.05 1.85
N GLY A 158 -9.65 13.56 0.83
CA GLY A 158 -10.10 14.40 -0.29
C GLY A 158 -11.09 15.50 0.12
N ASP A 159 -11.87 15.23 1.17
CA ASP A 159 -12.74 16.20 1.87
C ASP A 159 -12.51 16.03 3.37
N PRO A 160 -11.58 16.80 3.98
CA PRO A 160 -11.24 16.67 5.40
C PRO A 160 -12.41 16.93 6.35
N GLU A 161 -13.33 17.84 6.01
CA GLU A 161 -14.49 18.14 6.86
C GLU A 161 -15.47 16.96 6.91
N SER A 162 -15.84 16.42 5.76
CA SER A 162 -16.66 15.21 5.68
C SER A 162 -15.99 13.99 6.31
N ALA A 163 -14.70 13.83 6.15
CA ALA A 163 -13.93 12.75 6.78
C ALA A 163 -13.93 12.89 8.31
N GLN A 164 -13.79 14.10 8.83
CA GLN A 164 -13.86 14.38 10.27
C GLN A 164 -15.25 14.09 10.84
N GLU A 165 -16.31 14.46 10.12
CA GLU A 165 -17.68 14.16 10.54
C GLU A 165 -17.94 12.64 10.60
N ARG A 166 -17.50 11.90 9.57
CA ARG A 166 -17.55 10.42 9.56
C ARG A 166 -16.78 9.84 10.72
N MET A 167 -15.58 10.33 10.99
CA MET A 167 -14.75 9.86 12.11
C MET A 167 -15.41 10.10 13.46
N ARG A 168 -16.00 11.28 13.69
CA ARG A 168 -16.77 11.59 14.92
C ARG A 168 -17.95 10.64 15.11
N HIS A 169 -18.72 10.43 14.03
CA HIS A 169 -19.86 9.52 14.06
C HIS A 169 -19.43 8.10 14.37
N TRP A 170 -18.36 7.64 13.75
CA TRP A 170 -17.78 6.31 14.00
C TRP A 170 -17.32 6.14 15.47
N LEU A 171 -16.64 7.13 16.02
CA LEU A 171 -16.21 7.15 17.43
C LEU A 171 -17.40 7.08 18.38
N MET A 172 -18.45 7.86 18.13
CA MET A 172 -19.68 7.89 18.93
C MET A 172 -20.36 6.51 18.96
N VAL A 173 -20.45 5.82 17.82
CA VAL A 173 -20.99 4.44 17.75
C VAL A 173 -20.14 3.45 18.55
N HIS A 174 -18.85 3.72 18.72
CA HIS A 174 -17.93 2.92 19.52
C HIS A 174 -17.82 3.36 20.98
N GLY A 175 -18.74 4.23 21.45
CA GLY A 175 -18.80 4.67 22.84
C GLY A 175 -17.77 5.71 23.23
N VAL A 176 -17.11 6.34 22.27
CA VAL A 176 -16.17 7.45 22.49
C VAL A 176 -16.92 8.76 22.28
N THR A 177 -17.34 9.37 23.38
CA THR A 177 -18.01 10.70 23.43
C THR A 177 -17.02 11.71 23.96
N GLY A 178 -16.73 12.76 23.15
CA GLY A 178 -15.90 13.90 23.57
C GLY A 178 -16.74 15.02 24.16
#